data_c6f532ec248a04eb7143078bc5b2c81c
#
_entry.id   c6f532ec248a04eb7143078bc5b2c81c
#
_cell.length_a   1.000
_cell.length_b   1.000
_cell.length_c   1.000
_cell.angle_alpha   90.00
_cell.angle_beta   90.00
_cell.angle_gamma   90.00
#
_symmetry.space_group_name_H-M   'P 1'
#
loop_
_entity.id
_entity.type
_entity.pdbx_description
1 polymer ?
#
loop_
_entity_poly.entity_id
_entity_poly.type
_entity_poly.pdbx_seq_one_letter_code
_entity_poly.pdbx_strand_id
1 'polypeptide(L)'
;MFLGSILMTAVYIDGFYVVADNQQQTFYMAYEYSNDSMLIYCELDSQGKFIERRWDAGKGNWINRYSSFQTDCDIYGYCGAFGICDSSKRPFCSCIKGFKPRNIEEWSRGNGSSGCFRTTPLQCQRDNTNGSGGAGQGDDGFLKMMVKKVPTFPVRSSIINGNCKDQCLENCSCVAYAYDAGIGCMFWSGDLIDVQKFSTSGVDLYDLYIRLPSSELDKGKNTKVIVITTVIAGIVVITISALFLWCRMAKQRERNEKRKHIKHKIYRENSIGVKLQQLPLFNFKQLAIATNNFSHAKKLGQGGFGLVYKGILDDGKEIAVKRLSKASGQGLEEFVNEVVVISKLQHRNLVRLFGCCVDREEKMLVYEYMPNKSLDSFIFDPVKQKILDWKKRFNIIEGISRGLLYLHRDSRLRIIHRDLKASNVLLDRELNPKISDFGMARIFGGNENQANTKRVVGTYGYMSPEYAMRGQFSEKSDVFSYGVLLLEIISGRRNISFHNKDDLGLLGYAWKLWNEGNIWNLVDKAISESESNSKNEKEIWRCINVGLLCVQEYANDRPTMSTVVSMLNSEISDLKTPKQPAFTQAPLIIQDVKNTDSINDVTLTKVNGR
;
A
#
# COMPACT_ATOMS: atom_id res chain seq x y z
N MET A 1 4.11 -4.09 22.31
CA MET A 1 4.72 -4.00 20.97
C MET A 1 4.34 -2.63 20.41
N PHE A 2 5.28 -1.78 20.09
CA PHE A 2 5.02 -0.39 19.69
C PHE A 2 4.64 -0.32 18.21
N LEU A 3 3.36 -0.60 17.90
CA LEU A 3 2.81 -0.38 16.57
C LEU A 3 2.86 1.13 16.25
N GLY A 4 3.60 1.50 15.23
CA GLY A 4 3.73 2.89 14.77
C GLY A 4 4.92 3.67 15.34
N SER A 5 5.83 3.06 16.08
CA SER A 5 7.09 3.73 16.43
C SER A 5 7.99 3.83 15.21
N ILE A 6 8.70 4.94 15.09
CA ILE A 6 9.75 5.16 14.07
C ILE A 6 10.79 4.02 14.11
N LEU A 7 10.97 3.37 15.27
CA LEU A 7 11.79 2.18 15.43
C LEU A 7 11.30 0.97 14.61
N MET A 8 10.00 0.75 14.42
CA MET A 8 9.53 -0.34 13.55
C MET A 8 9.81 -0.11 12.06
N THR A 9 9.80 1.15 11.63
CA THR A 9 10.24 1.51 10.27
C THR A 9 11.75 1.51 10.12
N ALA A 10 12.49 1.71 11.21
CA ALA A 10 13.97 1.67 11.24
C ALA A 10 14.53 0.25 11.36
N VAL A 11 13.80 -0.69 11.94
CA VAL A 11 14.22 -2.10 12.09
C VAL A 11 14.49 -2.80 10.75
N TYR A 12 13.92 -2.29 9.66
CA TYR A 12 14.19 -2.77 8.30
C TYR A 12 15.22 -1.92 7.54
N ILE A 13 15.83 -0.94 8.20
CA ILE A 13 16.85 -0.07 7.59
C ILE A 13 18.21 -0.42 8.20
N ASP A 14 19.13 -0.88 7.37
CA ASP A 14 20.57 -0.99 7.65
C ASP A 14 21.04 -2.11 8.59
N GLY A 15 20.42 -3.27 8.54
CA GLY A 15 20.94 -4.46 9.23
C GLY A 15 20.37 -4.72 10.63
N PHE A 16 19.43 -3.89 11.12
CA PHE A 16 18.70 -4.16 12.35
C PHE A 16 17.55 -5.14 12.11
N TYR A 17 17.37 -6.11 13.01
CA TYR A 17 16.22 -6.99 13.03
C TYR A 17 15.78 -7.28 14.46
N VAL A 18 14.48 -7.57 14.63
CA VAL A 18 13.91 -7.92 15.94
C VAL A 18 13.89 -9.42 16.09
N VAL A 19 14.48 -9.89 17.16
CA VAL A 19 14.41 -11.31 17.55
C VAL A 19 13.41 -11.46 18.70
N ALA A 20 12.44 -12.35 18.52
CA ALA A 20 11.51 -12.75 19.56
C ALA A 20 12.01 -14.04 20.22
N ASP A 21 12.37 -13.99 21.49
CA ASP A 21 12.64 -15.19 22.29
C ASP A 21 11.36 -15.62 22.99
N ASN A 22 10.68 -16.60 22.39
CA ASN A 22 9.42 -17.11 22.93
C ASN A 22 9.59 -17.93 24.22
N GLN A 23 10.80 -18.41 24.51
CA GLN A 23 11.05 -19.16 25.76
C GLN A 23 11.17 -18.23 26.96
N GLN A 24 11.76 -17.05 26.76
CA GLN A 24 11.92 -16.04 27.80
C GLN A 24 10.88 -14.93 27.75
N GLN A 25 9.95 -14.94 26.76
CA GLN A 25 8.99 -13.88 26.48
C GLN A 25 9.67 -12.51 26.31
N THR A 26 10.88 -12.49 25.80
CA THR A 26 11.66 -11.28 25.59
C THR A 26 11.79 -10.98 24.11
N PHE A 27 11.87 -9.69 23.81
CA PHE A 27 12.17 -9.19 22.47
C PHE A 27 13.46 -8.41 22.57
N TYR A 28 14.40 -8.71 21.68
CA TYR A 28 15.61 -7.91 21.56
C TYR A 28 15.87 -7.53 20.10
N MET A 29 16.57 -6.42 19.95
CA MET A 29 16.98 -5.92 18.65
C MET A 29 18.40 -6.39 18.39
N ALA A 30 18.60 -7.10 17.29
CA ALA A 30 19.91 -7.54 16.83
C ALA A 30 20.33 -6.77 15.59
N TYR A 31 21.63 -6.72 15.36
CA TYR A 31 22.22 -6.02 14.23
C TYR A 31 23.25 -6.91 13.54
N GLU A 32 23.16 -7.01 12.21
CA GLU A 32 24.10 -7.76 11.39
C GLU A 32 24.79 -6.84 10.38
N TYR A 33 26.09 -6.88 10.33
CA TYR A 33 26.89 -6.06 9.43
C TYR A 33 26.92 -6.65 8.03
N SER A 34 26.62 -5.81 7.04
CA SER A 34 26.77 -6.16 5.62
C SER A 34 28.16 -5.82 5.06
N ASN A 35 29.04 -5.17 5.83
CA ASN A 35 30.36 -4.75 5.36
C ASN A 35 31.31 -4.48 6.55
N ASP A 36 32.34 -5.30 6.67
CA ASP A 36 33.34 -5.27 7.76
C ASP A 36 34.21 -3.97 7.81
N SER A 37 34.11 -3.12 6.79
CA SER A 37 34.92 -1.89 6.71
C SER A 37 34.24 -0.66 7.34
N MET A 38 33.02 -0.79 7.85
CA MET A 38 32.28 0.34 8.43
C MET A 38 32.29 0.30 9.96
N LEU A 39 32.88 1.31 10.60
CA LEU A 39 32.74 1.48 12.04
C LEU A 39 31.42 2.19 12.35
N ILE A 40 30.56 1.49 13.08
CA ILE A 40 29.27 2.01 13.56
C ILE A 40 29.17 1.68 15.05
N TYR A 41 28.63 2.60 15.85
CA TYR A 41 28.18 2.28 17.19
C TYR A 41 26.79 2.88 17.46
N CYS A 42 26.09 2.21 18.34
CA CYS A 42 24.76 2.60 18.79
C CYS A 42 24.84 3.02 20.26
N GLU A 43 24.19 4.11 20.59
CA GLU A 43 24.11 4.68 21.93
C GLU A 43 22.64 4.79 22.34
N LEU A 44 22.32 4.35 23.52
CA LEU A 44 21.04 4.60 24.17
C LEU A 44 21.28 5.50 25.38
N ASP A 45 20.79 6.73 25.31
CA ASP A 45 20.96 7.68 26.39
C ASP A 45 19.96 7.46 27.55
N SER A 46 20.15 8.18 28.65
CA SER A 46 19.30 8.12 29.85
C SER A 46 17.84 8.59 29.61
N GLN A 47 17.56 9.23 28.48
CA GLN A 47 16.21 9.65 28.08
C GLN A 47 15.53 8.65 27.15
N GLY A 48 16.18 7.51 26.86
CA GLY A 48 15.68 6.50 25.94
C GLY A 48 15.89 6.85 24.47
N LYS A 49 16.73 7.83 24.15
CA LYS A 49 17.08 8.19 22.79
C LYS A 49 18.13 7.24 22.24
N PHE A 50 17.76 6.55 21.18
CA PHE A 50 18.67 5.68 20.45
C PHE A 50 19.32 6.47 19.31
N ILE A 51 20.66 6.47 19.29
CA ILE A 51 21.48 7.20 18.30
C ILE A 51 22.40 6.18 17.62
N GLU A 52 22.39 6.14 16.31
CA GLU A 52 23.36 5.42 15.50
C GLU A 52 24.40 6.42 14.96
N ARG A 53 25.66 6.14 15.22
CA ARG A 53 26.78 6.95 14.71
C ARG A 53 27.70 6.12 13.84
N ARG A 54 28.14 6.71 12.75
CA ARG A 54 29.06 6.12 11.80
C ARG A 54 30.35 6.93 11.77
N TRP A 55 31.47 6.22 11.71
CA TRP A 55 32.78 6.89 11.49
C TRP A 55 32.90 7.35 10.03
N ASP A 56 33.14 8.61 9.83
CA ASP A 56 33.49 9.20 8.53
C ASP A 56 35.01 9.32 8.43
N ALA A 57 35.66 8.41 7.74
CA ALA A 57 37.10 8.39 7.56
C ALA A 57 37.64 9.63 6.81
N GLY A 58 36.81 10.25 5.95
CA GLY A 58 37.16 11.46 5.21
C GLY A 58 37.17 12.72 6.08
N LYS A 59 36.38 12.74 7.16
CA LYS A 59 36.28 13.86 8.10
C LYS A 59 36.96 13.60 9.44
N GLY A 60 37.36 12.35 9.70
CA GLY A 60 38.00 11.95 10.96
C GLY A 60 37.12 12.13 12.19
N ASN A 61 35.77 12.02 12.04
CA ASN A 61 34.84 12.20 13.14
C ASN A 61 33.62 11.27 13.03
N TRP A 62 32.87 11.13 14.12
CA TRP A 62 31.60 10.40 14.17
C TRP A 62 30.45 11.28 13.69
N ILE A 63 29.69 10.80 12.70
CA ILE A 63 28.50 11.46 12.20
C ILE A 63 27.24 10.70 12.65
N ASN A 64 26.21 11.45 13.09
CA ASN A 64 24.93 10.88 13.42
C ASN A 64 24.24 10.45 12.12
N ARG A 65 23.96 9.16 11.99
CA ARG A 65 23.24 8.60 10.85
C ARG A 65 21.76 8.52 11.13
N TYR A 66 21.42 8.11 12.33
CA TYR A 66 20.04 7.93 12.77
C TYR A 66 19.86 8.42 14.21
N SER A 67 18.68 8.93 14.51
CA SER A 67 18.22 9.24 15.86
C SER A 67 16.74 8.87 15.98
N SER A 68 16.39 8.14 17.04
CA SER A 68 15.00 7.77 17.32
C SER A 68 14.13 8.97 17.66
N PHE A 69 14.72 10.06 18.14
CA PHE A 69 14.03 11.32 18.44
C PHE A 69 14.35 12.33 17.34
N GLN A 70 13.33 12.72 16.59
CA GLN A 70 13.42 13.79 15.60
C GLN A 70 12.87 15.11 16.15
N THR A 71 11.96 15.02 17.12
CA THR A 71 11.33 16.15 17.79
C THR A 71 11.19 15.87 19.28
N ASP A 72 10.95 16.90 20.09
CA ASP A 72 10.68 16.75 21.52
C ASP A 72 9.40 15.90 21.78
N CYS A 73 8.49 15.82 20.80
CA CYS A 73 7.30 14.97 20.89
C CYS A 73 7.63 13.45 20.83
N ASP A 74 8.82 13.06 20.46
CA ASP A 74 9.24 11.66 20.43
C ASP A 74 9.72 11.18 21.82
N ILE A 75 9.90 12.09 22.77
CA ILE A 75 10.16 11.80 24.18
C ILE A 75 8.89 11.29 24.83
N TYR A 76 8.95 10.09 25.42
CA TYR A 76 7.81 9.45 26.06
C TYR A 76 7.18 10.35 27.14
N GLY A 77 5.86 10.57 27.05
CA GLY A 77 5.13 11.33 28.04
C GLY A 77 5.47 12.82 28.14
N TYR A 78 6.11 13.40 27.12
CA TYR A 78 6.55 14.80 27.10
C TYR A 78 5.47 15.81 27.53
N CYS A 79 4.22 15.59 27.15
CA CYS A 79 3.08 16.42 27.53
C CYS A 79 2.23 15.84 28.68
N GLY A 80 2.69 14.79 29.34
CA GLY A 80 2.01 14.14 30.46
C GLY A 80 0.65 13.53 30.13
N ALA A 81 -0.10 13.18 31.18
CA ALA A 81 -1.43 12.58 31.07
C ALA A 81 -2.42 13.55 30.40
N PHE A 82 -3.24 13.05 29.46
CA PHE A 82 -4.24 13.81 28.70
C PHE A 82 -3.67 15.06 27.97
N GLY A 83 -2.36 15.12 27.83
CA GLY A 83 -1.65 16.10 27.00
C GLY A 83 -1.47 15.58 25.58
N ILE A 84 -1.50 16.49 24.61
CA ILE A 84 -1.25 16.24 23.20
C ILE A 84 0.03 16.96 22.82
N CYS A 85 0.98 16.26 22.21
CA CYS A 85 2.16 16.86 21.62
C CYS A 85 1.94 17.12 20.12
N ASP A 86 2.16 18.38 19.69
CA ASP A 86 2.06 18.83 18.30
C ASP A 86 3.36 19.54 17.92
N SER A 87 4.26 18.85 17.24
CA SER A 87 5.58 19.39 16.85
C SER A 87 5.51 20.56 15.87
N SER A 88 4.34 20.79 15.26
CA SER A 88 4.12 21.91 14.33
C SER A 88 3.77 23.23 15.04
N LYS A 89 3.50 23.20 16.35
CA LYS A 89 3.07 24.37 17.14
C LYS A 89 4.04 24.73 18.25
N ARG A 90 3.94 25.96 18.71
CA ARG A 90 4.61 26.44 19.92
C ARG A 90 3.57 27.11 20.84
N PRO A 91 3.44 26.67 22.11
CA PRO A 91 4.11 25.55 22.76
C PRO A 91 3.68 24.20 22.15
N PHE A 92 4.54 23.16 22.24
CA PHE A 92 4.29 21.83 21.68
C PHE A 92 3.13 21.11 22.36
N CYS A 93 2.93 21.36 23.66
CA CYS A 93 1.90 20.70 24.45
C CYS A 93 0.60 21.48 24.47
N SER A 94 -0.52 20.75 24.35
CA SER A 94 -1.88 21.25 24.56
C SER A 94 -2.72 20.20 25.28
N CYS A 95 -3.68 20.61 26.11
CA CYS A 95 -4.61 19.68 26.70
C CYS A 95 -5.66 19.22 25.67
N ILE A 96 -6.13 17.99 25.81
CA ILE A 96 -7.31 17.49 25.10
C ILE A 96 -8.51 18.38 25.45
N LYS A 97 -9.43 18.62 24.50
CA LYS A 97 -10.68 19.37 24.75
C LYS A 97 -11.42 18.73 25.93
N GLY A 98 -11.94 19.52 26.88
CA GLY A 98 -12.56 19.07 28.14
C GLY A 98 -11.56 18.77 29.26
N PHE A 99 -10.27 19.06 29.06
CA PHE A 99 -9.21 18.92 30.05
C PHE A 99 -8.47 20.24 30.25
N LYS A 100 -7.89 20.45 31.43
CA LYS A 100 -7.10 21.63 31.80
C LYS A 100 -5.76 21.23 32.38
N PRO A 101 -4.71 22.06 32.26
CA PRO A 101 -3.40 21.79 32.86
C PRO A 101 -3.51 21.54 34.38
N ARG A 102 -2.79 20.54 34.89
CA ARG A 102 -2.68 20.28 36.33
C ARG A 102 -1.91 21.39 37.05
N ASN A 103 -0.83 21.87 36.41
CA ASN A 103 -0.04 22.99 36.91
C ASN A 103 0.03 24.08 35.83
N ILE A 104 -0.70 25.17 36.04
CA ILE A 104 -0.81 26.29 35.09
C ILE A 104 0.53 27.04 34.98
N GLU A 105 1.30 27.14 36.06
CA GLU A 105 2.58 27.86 36.05
C GLU A 105 3.65 27.11 35.25
N GLU A 106 3.79 25.81 35.46
CA GLU A 106 4.69 24.97 34.65
C GLU A 106 4.30 25.00 33.18
N TRP A 107 3.00 24.91 32.91
CA TRP A 107 2.48 24.92 31.55
C TRP A 107 2.75 26.24 30.83
N SER A 108 2.61 27.38 31.54
CA SER A 108 2.92 28.70 30.99
C SER A 108 4.41 28.89 30.65
N ARG A 109 5.29 28.15 31.31
CA ARG A 109 6.74 28.12 31.05
C ARG A 109 7.12 27.12 29.95
N GLY A 110 6.13 26.45 29.33
CA GLY A 110 6.33 25.47 28.26
C GLY A 110 6.60 24.03 28.74
N ASN A 111 6.58 23.76 30.04
CA ASN A 111 6.71 22.42 30.59
C ASN A 111 5.34 21.77 30.75
N GLY A 112 5.00 20.82 29.88
CA GLY A 112 3.75 20.07 29.88
C GLY A 112 3.77 18.75 30.66
N SER A 113 4.88 18.41 31.33
CA SER A 113 5.09 17.08 31.92
C SER A 113 4.11 16.72 33.05
N SER A 114 3.58 17.69 33.77
CA SER A 114 2.52 17.49 34.77
C SER A 114 1.18 17.04 34.17
N GLY A 115 0.99 17.22 32.89
CA GLY A 115 -0.21 16.79 32.16
C GLY A 115 -1.44 17.62 32.44
N CYS A 116 -2.58 17.03 32.06
CA CYS A 116 -3.90 17.65 32.17
C CYS A 116 -4.85 16.79 33.02
N PHE A 117 -5.92 17.39 33.54
CA PHE A 117 -6.98 16.70 34.27
C PHE A 117 -8.34 17.02 33.65
N ARG A 118 -9.29 16.13 33.79
CA ARG A 118 -10.65 16.28 33.30
C ARG A 118 -11.40 17.37 34.10
N THR A 119 -12.03 18.31 33.39
CA THR A 119 -12.76 19.41 34.05
C THR A 119 -14.15 19.01 34.56
N THR A 120 -14.84 18.15 33.82
CA THR A 120 -16.21 17.71 34.12
C THR A 120 -16.22 16.18 34.20
N PRO A 121 -16.62 15.58 35.34
CA PRO A 121 -16.71 14.11 35.49
C PRO A 121 -17.67 13.51 34.48
N LEU A 122 -17.41 12.26 34.07
CA LEU A 122 -18.31 11.48 33.23
C LEU A 122 -19.63 11.21 33.95
N GLN A 123 -20.71 10.99 33.21
CA GLN A 123 -22.02 10.75 33.77
C GLN A 123 -22.04 9.54 34.71
N CYS A 124 -21.50 8.39 34.26
CA CYS A 124 -21.42 7.18 35.05
C CYS A 124 -20.60 7.32 36.35
N GLN A 125 -19.74 8.33 36.47
CA GLN A 125 -19.00 8.64 37.69
C GLN A 125 -19.80 9.52 38.65
N ARG A 126 -20.81 10.26 38.17
CA ARG A 126 -21.68 11.15 38.98
C ARG A 126 -22.81 10.39 39.67
N ASP A 127 -23.35 9.37 39.01
CA ASP A 127 -24.48 8.59 39.50
C ASP A 127 -24.13 7.75 40.74
N ASN A 128 -22.83 7.44 40.97
CA ASN A 128 -22.38 6.69 42.15
C ASN A 128 -22.20 7.53 43.42
N THR A 129 -22.38 8.85 43.39
CA THR A 129 -22.10 9.74 44.54
C THR A 129 -23.32 10.38 45.18
N ASN A 130 -24.50 10.33 44.56
CA ASN A 130 -25.72 10.88 45.15
C ASN A 130 -26.97 10.08 44.79
N GLY A 131 -27.50 9.33 45.72
CA GLY A 131 -28.76 8.58 45.64
C GLY A 131 -30.01 9.48 45.68
N SER A 132 -30.13 10.50 44.83
CA SER A 132 -31.38 11.25 44.65
C SER A 132 -31.45 11.76 43.22
N GLY A 133 -32.51 11.31 42.54
CA GLY A 133 -32.79 11.62 41.14
C GLY A 133 -32.90 13.12 40.88
N GLY A 134 -31.94 13.62 40.15
CA GLY A 134 -31.99 14.92 39.52
C GLY A 134 -31.74 14.74 38.02
N ALA A 135 -32.80 14.86 37.24
CA ALA A 135 -32.79 14.84 35.78
C ALA A 135 -31.92 15.97 35.21
N GLY A 136 -30.66 15.70 35.03
CA GLY A 136 -29.67 16.56 34.35
C GLY A 136 -29.02 15.81 33.22
N GLN A 137 -29.78 15.55 32.28
CA GLN A 137 -29.69 15.18 30.88
C GLN A 137 -28.37 15.41 30.19
N GLY A 138 -27.80 14.34 29.72
CA GLY A 138 -26.90 14.26 28.56
C GLY A 138 -25.96 13.11 28.72
N ASP A 139 -26.16 12.05 27.91
CA ASP A 139 -25.28 10.91 27.82
C ASP A 139 -23.83 11.32 27.49
N ASP A 140 -22.85 10.57 28.00
CA ASP A 140 -21.49 10.74 27.56
C ASP A 140 -21.39 10.48 26.05
N GLY A 141 -20.53 11.22 25.38
CA GLY A 141 -20.28 11.06 23.97
C GLY A 141 -18.79 10.98 23.69
N PHE A 142 -18.42 10.97 22.43
CA PHE A 142 -17.02 10.86 22.03
C PHE A 142 -16.58 12.02 21.16
N LEU A 143 -15.44 12.59 21.52
CA LEU A 143 -14.68 13.52 20.69
C LEU A 143 -13.78 12.71 19.76
N LYS A 144 -14.03 12.78 18.45
CA LYS A 144 -13.15 12.21 17.44
C LYS A 144 -11.94 13.10 17.22
N MET A 145 -10.75 12.53 17.28
CA MET A 145 -9.48 13.21 17.01
C MET A 145 -8.57 12.36 16.16
N MET A 146 -8.01 12.93 15.10
CA MET A 146 -6.97 12.27 14.30
C MET A 146 -5.61 12.47 14.96
N VAL A 147 -4.90 11.37 15.20
CA VAL A 147 -3.58 11.35 15.86
C VAL A 147 -2.57 10.53 15.05
N LYS A 148 -1.30 10.92 15.12
CA LYS A 148 -0.19 10.15 14.55
C LYS A 148 0.14 8.94 15.42
N LYS A 149 0.01 9.11 16.74
CA LYS A 149 0.29 8.08 17.74
C LYS A 149 -0.85 8.05 18.74
N VAL A 150 -1.44 6.86 18.92
CA VAL A 150 -2.43 6.60 19.97
C VAL A 150 -1.74 6.48 21.33
N PRO A 151 -2.48 6.69 22.45
CA PRO A 151 -1.92 6.53 23.79
C PRO A 151 -1.29 5.16 23.99
N THR A 152 -0.35 5.07 24.92
CA THR A 152 0.31 3.82 25.29
C THR A 152 -0.63 2.90 26.08
N PHE A 153 -0.30 1.60 26.11
CA PHE A 153 -0.97 0.55 26.88
C PHE A 153 -2.48 0.37 26.60
N PRO A 154 -2.91 0.17 25.35
CA PRO A 154 -4.29 -0.18 25.07
C PRO A 154 -4.64 -1.58 25.57
N VAL A 155 -5.85 -1.74 26.07
CA VAL A 155 -6.47 -3.07 26.28
C VAL A 155 -7.16 -3.44 24.96
N ARG A 156 -6.90 -4.64 24.44
CA ARG A 156 -7.48 -5.13 23.20
C ARG A 156 -8.73 -5.95 23.46
N SER A 157 -9.74 -5.80 22.61
CA SER A 157 -10.87 -6.73 22.56
C SER A 157 -10.67 -7.73 21.42
N SER A 158 -10.92 -8.99 21.70
CA SER A 158 -10.90 -10.08 20.70
C SER A 158 -12.12 -10.08 19.77
N ILE A 159 -13.08 -9.18 19.99
CA ILE A 159 -14.32 -9.10 19.20
C ILE A 159 -14.04 -8.27 17.94
N ILE A 160 -13.97 -8.93 16.81
CA ILE A 160 -13.69 -8.34 15.48
C ILE A 160 -14.85 -7.51 14.91
N ASN A 161 -16.04 -7.56 15.50
CA ASN A 161 -17.22 -6.86 15.01
C ASN A 161 -17.34 -5.44 15.60
N GLY A 162 -16.63 -4.55 15.01
CA GLY A 162 -16.77 -3.08 14.82
C GLY A 162 -17.52 -2.17 15.81
N ASN A 163 -18.06 -2.63 16.94
CA ASN A 163 -18.82 -1.79 17.86
C ASN A 163 -18.01 -1.32 19.09
N CYS A 164 -16.81 -0.77 18.85
CA CYS A 164 -15.93 -0.27 19.92
C CYS A 164 -16.58 0.85 20.74
N LYS A 165 -17.46 1.64 20.13
CA LYS A 165 -18.15 2.74 20.78
C LYS A 165 -19.03 2.26 21.93
N ASP A 166 -19.89 1.28 21.67
CA ASP A 166 -20.86 0.79 22.67
C ASP A 166 -20.15 0.02 23.77
N GLN A 167 -19.14 -0.79 23.43
CA GLN A 167 -18.30 -1.47 24.42
C GLN A 167 -17.61 -0.48 25.39
N CYS A 168 -17.15 0.66 24.88
CA CYS A 168 -16.56 1.70 25.73
C CYS A 168 -17.62 2.44 26.57
N LEU A 169 -18.84 2.61 26.08
CA LEU A 169 -19.94 3.23 26.84
C LEU A 169 -20.42 2.35 27.99
N GLU A 170 -20.49 1.05 27.77
CA GLU A 170 -20.91 0.08 28.81
C GLU A 170 -19.91 -0.01 29.98
N ASN A 171 -18.64 0.27 29.72
CA ASN A 171 -17.62 0.28 30.76
C ASN A 171 -17.29 1.70 31.23
N CYS A 172 -17.69 2.05 32.45
CA CYS A 172 -17.44 3.39 33.03
C CYS A 172 -15.93 3.71 33.18
N SER A 173 -15.06 2.72 33.27
CA SER A 173 -13.62 2.95 33.33
C SER A 173 -13.03 3.28 31.95
N CYS A 174 -13.74 3.03 30.84
CA CYS A 174 -13.25 3.35 29.51
C CYS A 174 -13.27 4.86 29.27
N VAL A 175 -12.09 5.42 29.03
CA VAL A 175 -11.89 6.86 28.77
C VAL A 175 -11.66 7.19 27.31
N ALA A 176 -11.23 6.21 26.52
CA ALA A 176 -11.02 6.37 25.07
C ALA A 176 -11.04 5.01 24.35
N TYR A 177 -11.35 5.05 23.06
CA TYR A 177 -11.17 3.91 22.17
C TYR A 177 -10.62 4.32 20.81
N ALA A 178 -10.00 3.37 20.12
CA ALA A 178 -9.63 3.46 18.70
C ALA A 178 -9.94 2.12 18.03
N TYR A 179 -10.08 2.15 16.70
CA TYR A 179 -10.25 0.96 15.88
C TYR A 179 -9.21 0.91 14.79
N ASP A 180 -8.58 -0.24 14.65
CA ASP A 180 -7.68 -0.53 13.55
C ASP A 180 -8.08 -1.85 12.90
N ALA A 181 -8.08 -1.92 11.57
CA ALA A 181 -8.56 -3.09 10.83
C ALA A 181 -7.74 -4.38 11.08
N GLY A 182 -6.47 -4.24 11.49
CA GLY A 182 -5.56 -5.37 11.78
C GLY A 182 -5.53 -5.76 13.26
N ILE A 183 -5.97 -4.86 14.16
CA ILE A 183 -5.83 -5.03 15.61
C ILE A 183 -7.19 -5.19 16.29
N GLY A 184 -8.26 -4.67 15.67
CA GLY A 184 -9.59 -4.57 16.27
C GLY A 184 -9.76 -3.36 17.16
N CYS A 185 -10.62 -3.48 18.18
CA CYS A 185 -10.88 -2.41 19.14
C CYS A 185 -9.75 -2.31 20.18
N MET A 186 -9.26 -1.09 20.38
CA MET A 186 -8.31 -0.73 21.42
C MET A 186 -9.01 0.19 22.42
N PHE A 187 -8.91 -0.09 23.72
CA PHE A 187 -9.53 0.67 24.81
C PHE A 187 -8.49 1.15 25.82
N TRP A 188 -8.76 2.29 26.41
CA TRP A 188 -7.98 2.86 27.51
C TRP A 188 -8.88 3.14 28.69
N SER A 189 -8.42 2.68 29.87
CA SER A 189 -9.14 2.84 31.16
C SER A 189 -8.27 3.56 32.20
N GLY A 190 -7.57 4.59 31.81
CA GLY A 190 -6.68 5.34 32.70
C GLY A 190 -6.19 6.61 32.03
N ASP A 191 -5.02 7.07 32.44
CA ASP A 191 -4.40 8.24 31.86
C ASP A 191 -4.00 7.99 30.39
N LEU A 192 -4.37 8.89 29.50
CA LEU A 192 -3.95 8.87 28.11
C LEU A 192 -2.58 9.55 28.01
N ILE A 193 -1.52 8.76 27.88
CA ILE A 193 -0.15 9.26 27.84
C ILE A 193 0.42 9.10 26.45
N ASP A 194 1.23 10.09 26.02
CA ASP A 194 2.01 10.05 24.79
C ASP A 194 1.18 10.13 23.49
N VAL A 195 0.17 10.99 23.50
CA VAL A 195 -0.66 11.29 22.34
C VAL A 195 0.04 12.32 21.45
N GLN A 196 0.24 11.98 20.17
CA GLN A 196 0.90 12.87 19.21
C GLN A 196 -0.02 13.26 18.07
N LYS A 197 -0.09 14.55 17.78
CA LYS A 197 -0.79 15.13 16.64
C LYS A 197 0.23 15.62 15.60
N PHE A 198 -0.05 15.41 14.33
CA PHE A 198 0.83 15.85 13.25
C PHE A 198 0.03 16.59 12.16
N SER A 199 0.62 17.62 11.55
CA SER A 199 -0.06 18.47 10.56
C SER A 199 0.44 18.33 9.13
N THR A 200 1.31 17.36 8.81
CA THR A 200 1.78 17.14 7.42
C THR A 200 1.15 15.91 6.80
N SER A 201 0.57 16.11 5.62
CA SER A 201 -0.01 15.08 4.76
C SER A 201 1.01 14.01 4.37
N GLY A 202 0.71 12.74 4.66
CA GLY A 202 1.50 11.59 4.18
C GLY A 202 1.85 10.51 5.21
N VAL A 203 1.31 10.59 6.42
CA VAL A 203 1.49 9.57 7.47
C VAL A 203 0.12 8.97 7.80
N ASP A 204 0.08 7.67 8.06
CA ASP A 204 -1.13 7.00 8.52
C ASP A 204 -1.60 7.65 9.84
N LEU A 205 -2.82 8.19 9.83
CA LEU A 205 -3.45 8.82 10.97
C LEU A 205 -4.48 7.87 11.55
N TYR A 206 -4.50 7.78 12.88
CA TYR A 206 -5.46 6.96 13.62
C TYR A 206 -6.61 7.82 14.14
N ASP A 207 -7.83 7.30 14.04
CA ASP A 207 -9.00 7.91 14.67
C ASP A 207 -9.04 7.49 16.14
N LEU A 208 -8.77 8.43 17.05
CA LEU A 208 -8.90 8.26 18.50
C LEU A 208 -10.20 8.94 18.97
N TYR A 209 -11.02 8.20 19.70
CA TYR A 209 -12.29 8.65 20.24
C TYR A 209 -12.19 8.76 21.75
N ILE A 210 -12.31 9.99 22.26
CA ILE A 210 -12.14 10.31 23.68
C ILE A 210 -13.50 10.57 24.30
N ARG A 211 -13.83 9.86 25.38
CA ARG A 211 -15.09 9.97 26.09
C ARG A 211 -15.20 11.30 26.87
N LEU A 212 -16.23 12.07 26.58
CA LEU A 212 -16.52 13.35 27.21
C LEU A 212 -18.01 13.43 27.58
N PRO A 213 -18.36 14.18 28.65
CA PRO A 213 -19.75 14.50 28.92
C PRO A 213 -20.33 15.35 27.79
N SER A 214 -21.61 15.20 27.51
CA SER A 214 -22.31 15.91 26.42
C SER A 214 -22.23 17.43 26.51
N SER A 215 -22.01 17.98 27.70
CA SER A 215 -21.83 19.43 27.93
C SER A 215 -20.55 19.98 27.28
N GLU A 216 -19.53 19.13 27.11
CA GLU A 216 -18.22 19.48 26.46
C GLU A 216 -18.20 19.19 24.95
N LEU A 217 -19.21 18.49 24.45
CA LEU A 217 -19.42 18.26 23.03
C LEU A 217 -20.22 19.43 22.45
N ASP A 218 -19.76 20.04 21.35
CA ASP A 218 -20.45 21.17 20.71
C ASP A 218 -21.89 20.78 20.33
N LYS A 219 -22.85 21.26 21.07
CA LYS A 219 -24.23 21.34 20.60
C LYS A 219 -24.23 22.37 19.50
N GLY A 220 -24.37 21.93 18.25
CA GLY A 220 -24.55 22.81 17.11
C GLY A 220 -25.57 23.90 17.48
N LYS A 221 -25.17 25.16 17.41
CA LYS A 221 -26.02 26.33 17.75
C LYS A 221 -27.22 26.38 16.82
N ASN A 222 -28.32 25.73 17.23
CA ASN A 222 -29.65 26.06 16.75
C ASN A 222 -30.16 27.24 17.58
N THR A 223 -29.81 28.46 17.17
CA THR A 223 -30.39 29.65 17.73
C THR A 223 -30.90 30.57 16.63
N LYS A 224 -32.22 30.72 16.60
CA LYS A 224 -32.96 31.87 16.08
C LYS A 224 -33.05 32.02 14.57
N VAL A 225 -33.84 31.19 13.95
CA VAL A 225 -34.43 31.46 12.62
C VAL A 225 -35.90 31.02 12.61
N ILE A 226 -36.75 31.55 13.46
CA ILE A 226 -38.21 31.34 13.40
C ILE A 226 -38.92 32.66 13.66
N VAL A 227 -38.57 33.74 13.01
CA VAL A 227 -39.43 34.94 13.04
C VAL A 227 -39.43 35.73 11.70
N ILE A 228 -38.72 35.36 10.68
CA ILE A 228 -38.69 36.17 9.44
C ILE A 228 -39.27 35.45 8.21
N THR A 229 -40.02 34.39 8.34
CA THR A 229 -40.46 33.57 7.20
C THR A 229 -41.84 33.83 6.63
N THR A 230 -42.56 34.86 7.01
CA THR A 230 -43.94 35.08 6.49
C THR A 230 -44.10 36.27 5.53
N VAL A 231 -43.11 37.12 5.34
CA VAL A 231 -43.23 38.29 4.44
C VAL A 231 -42.52 38.09 3.09
N ILE A 232 -41.70 37.09 2.95
CA ILE A 232 -40.88 36.91 1.72
C ILE A 232 -41.45 35.87 0.72
N ALA A 233 -42.56 35.21 1.05
CA ALA A 233 -43.10 34.12 0.24
C ALA A 233 -43.66 34.55 -1.16
N GLY A 234 -44.04 35.82 -1.34
CA GLY A 234 -44.62 36.30 -2.60
C GLY A 234 -43.58 36.72 -3.66
N ILE A 235 -42.41 37.17 -3.24
CA ILE A 235 -41.36 37.63 -4.18
C ILE A 235 -40.46 36.44 -4.60
N VAL A 236 -40.46 35.39 -3.79
CA VAL A 236 -39.58 34.23 -3.97
C VAL A 236 -40.00 33.33 -5.14
N VAL A 237 -41.28 33.29 -5.52
CA VAL A 237 -41.73 32.39 -6.59
C VAL A 237 -41.29 32.87 -8.00
N ILE A 238 -41.24 34.19 -8.22
CA ILE A 238 -40.80 34.75 -9.54
C ILE A 238 -39.27 34.73 -9.62
N THR A 239 -38.59 34.98 -8.52
CA THR A 239 -37.11 34.88 -8.47
C THR A 239 -36.61 33.46 -8.53
N ILE A 240 -37.36 32.48 -7.97
CA ILE A 240 -36.99 31.06 -8.03
C ILE A 240 -37.03 30.51 -9.45
N SER A 241 -37.98 30.93 -10.29
CA SER A 241 -38.05 30.46 -11.69
C SER A 241 -36.90 31.00 -12.54
N ALA A 242 -36.56 32.28 -12.35
CA ALA A 242 -35.43 32.90 -13.04
C ALA A 242 -34.09 32.38 -12.48
N LEU A 243 -33.98 32.19 -11.18
CA LEU A 243 -32.82 31.57 -10.53
C LEU A 243 -32.66 30.10 -10.91
N PHE A 244 -33.76 29.38 -11.10
CA PHE A 244 -33.70 27.95 -11.51
C PHE A 244 -33.13 27.79 -12.95
N LEU A 245 -33.51 28.69 -13.86
CA LEU A 245 -32.92 28.71 -15.21
C LEU A 245 -31.47 29.20 -15.19
N TRP A 246 -31.19 30.20 -14.36
CA TRP A 246 -29.83 30.71 -14.19
C TRP A 246 -28.94 29.70 -13.46
N CYS A 247 -29.45 29.02 -12.44
CA CYS A 247 -28.75 27.92 -11.76
C CYS A 247 -28.53 26.70 -12.65
N ARG A 248 -29.45 26.38 -13.58
CA ARG A 248 -29.18 25.33 -14.58
C ARG A 248 -28.02 25.72 -15.52
N MET A 249 -27.99 26.97 -15.96
CA MET A 249 -26.89 27.46 -16.82
C MET A 249 -25.60 27.69 -16.00
N ALA A 250 -25.70 28.21 -14.79
CA ALA A 250 -24.56 28.36 -13.86
C ALA A 250 -24.01 27.00 -13.41
N LYS A 251 -24.88 26.03 -13.13
CA LYS A 251 -24.49 24.66 -12.78
C LYS A 251 -23.82 23.93 -13.95
N GLN A 252 -24.16 24.29 -15.17
CA GLN A 252 -23.51 23.78 -16.37
C GLN A 252 -22.18 24.49 -16.64
N ARG A 253 -22.06 25.80 -16.33
CA ARG A 253 -20.80 26.56 -16.30
C ARG A 253 -19.91 26.11 -15.14
N GLU A 254 -20.44 25.95 -13.95
CA GLU A 254 -19.72 25.45 -12.77
C GLU A 254 -19.22 24.00 -12.94
N ARG A 255 -20.00 23.15 -13.65
CA ARG A 255 -19.54 21.82 -14.06
C ARG A 255 -18.36 21.90 -15.02
N ASN A 256 -18.36 22.86 -15.93
CA ASN A 256 -17.26 23.06 -16.87
C ASN A 256 -16.04 23.73 -16.20
N GLU A 257 -16.25 24.62 -15.22
CA GLU A 257 -15.16 25.24 -14.46
C GLU A 257 -14.56 24.30 -13.41
N LYS A 258 -15.39 23.51 -12.70
CA LYS A 258 -14.90 22.44 -11.82
C LYS A 258 -14.12 21.37 -12.60
N ARG A 259 -14.54 21.05 -13.84
CA ARG A 259 -13.75 20.22 -14.76
C ARG A 259 -12.40 20.87 -15.12
N LYS A 260 -12.37 22.18 -15.33
CA LYS A 260 -11.13 22.93 -15.56
C LYS A 260 -10.28 23.02 -14.29
N HIS A 261 -10.88 23.22 -13.11
CA HIS A 261 -10.17 23.31 -11.83
C HIS A 261 -9.58 21.97 -11.39
N ILE A 262 -10.28 20.86 -11.61
CA ILE A 262 -9.76 19.51 -11.33
C ILE A 262 -8.64 19.18 -12.34
N LYS A 263 -8.80 19.51 -13.62
CA LYS A 263 -7.72 19.46 -14.61
C LYS A 263 -6.51 20.29 -14.15
N HIS A 264 -6.74 21.50 -13.65
CA HIS A 264 -5.68 22.42 -13.21
C HIS A 264 -5.01 21.98 -11.91
N LYS A 265 -5.74 21.31 -10.98
CA LYS A 265 -5.19 20.77 -9.75
C LYS A 265 -4.34 19.53 -10.02
N ILE A 266 -4.81 18.62 -10.87
CA ILE A 266 -4.03 17.47 -11.37
C ILE A 266 -2.80 17.95 -12.17
N TYR A 267 -2.94 19.08 -12.89
CA TYR A 267 -1.85 19.68 -13.66
C TYR A 267 -0.80 20.37 -12.78
N ARG A 268 -1.19 20.91 -11.62
CA ARG A 268 -0.33 21.68 -10.71
C ARG A 268 0.45 20.81 -9.71
N GLU A 269 -0.09 19.64 -9.36
CA GLU A 269 0.57 18.69 -8.47
C GLU A 269 1.66 17.85 -9.15
N ASN A 270 1.63 17.81 -10.50
CA ASN A 270 2.68 17.13 -11.26
C ASN A 270 3.44 18.14 -12.10
N SER A 271 4.61 18.57 -11.62
CA SER A 271 5.59 19.43 -12.32
C SER A 271 6.19 18.80 -13.61
N ILE A 272 5.65 17.70 -14.07
CA ILE A 272 5.96 17.08 -15.35
C ILE A 272 4.84 17.45 -16.30
N GLY A 273 5.12 18.33 -17.29
CA GLY A 273 4.16 18.86 -18.29
C GLY A 273 3.50 17.80 -19.16
N VAL A 274 2.69 16.94 -18.55
CA VAL A 274 1.91 15.92 -19.25
C VAL A 274 0.62 16.57 -19.75
N LYS A 275 0.52 16.74 -21.04
CA LYS A 275 -0.72 17.14 -21.70
C LYS A 275 -1.76 16.01 -21.54
N LEU A 276 -2.55 16.05 -20.44
CA LEU A 276 -3.81 15.27 -20.32
C LEU A 276 -4.79 15.57 -21.49
N GLN A 277 -4.48 16.56 -22.30
CA GLN A 277 -5.22 16.92 -23.52
C GLN A 277 -5.23 15.83 -24.60
N GLN A 278 -4.35 14.81 -24.51
CA GLN A 278 -4.24 13.74 -25.52
C GLN A 278 -5.06 12.49 -25.20
N LEU A 279 -5.58 12.33 -23.95
CA LEU A 279 -6.40 11.18 -23.60
C LEU A 279 -7.90 11.52 -23.70
N PRO A 280 -8.72 10.68 -24.35
CA PRO A 280 -10.17 10.81 -24.35
C PRO A 280 -10.73 10.82 -22.92
N LEU A 281 -11.58 11.80 -22.62
CA LEU A 281 -12.31 11.89 -21.36
C LEU A 281 -13.71 11.30 -21.54
N PHE A 282 -13.96 10.17 -20.89
CA PHE A 282 -15.27 9.54 -20.87
C PHE A 282 -16.19 10.22 -19.85
N ASN A 283 -17.49 10.27 -20.16
CA ASN A 283 -18.50 10.72 -19.22
C ASN A 283 -18.93 9.57 -18.33
N PHE A 284 -19.22 9.83 -17.04
CA PHE A 284 -19.71 8.84 -16.08
C PHE A 284 -20.96 8.10 -16.60
N LYS A 285 -21.94 8.85 -17.18
CA LYS A 285 -23.16 8.26 -17.73
C LYS A 285 -22.89 7.26 -18.86
N GLN A 286 -21.94 7.60 -19.74
CA GLN A 286 -21.54 6.71 -20.84
C GLN A 286 -20.96 5.40 -20.30
N LEU A 287 -20.08 5.47 -19.30
CA LEU A 287 -19.50 4.29 -18.68
C LEU A 287 -20.52 3.48 -17.85
N ALA A 288 -21.47 4.16 -17.20
CA ALA A 288 -22.55 3.51 -16.49
C ALA A 288 -23.46 2.71 -17.47
N ILE A 289 -23.81 3.29 -18.62
CA ILE A 289 -24.57 2.60 -19.67
C ILE A 289 -23.76 1.41 -20.21
N ALA A 290 -22.51 1.63 -20.61
CA ALA A 290 -21.63 0.61 -21.19
C ALA A 290 -21.44 -0.59 -20.26
N THR A 291 -21.46 -0.38 -18.94
CA THR A 291 -21.26 -1.43 -17.91
C THR A 291 -22.55 -1.94 -17.27
N ASN A 292 -23.72 -1.53 -17.80
CA ASN A 292 -25.02 -1.79 -17.19
C ASN A 292 -25.06 -1.39 -15.70
N ASN A 293 -24.80 -0.11 -15.43
CA ASN A 293 -24.71 0.48 -14.08
C ASN A 293 -23.70 -0.22 -13.16
N PHE A 294 -22.55 -0.62 -13.72
CA PHE A 294 -21.53 -1.38 -12.98
C PHE A 294 -22.09 -2.67 -12.35
N SER A 295 -22.94 -3.36 -13.11
CA SER A 295 -23.60 -4.58 -12.67
C SER A 295 -22.59 -5.64 -12.23
N HIS A 296 -22.93 -6.37 -11.17
CA HIS A 296 -22.11 -7.48 -10.68
C HIS A 296 -21.87 -8.55 -11.76
N ALA A 297 -22.84 -8.78 -12.65
CA ALA A 297 -22.70 -9.72 -13.78
C ALA A 297 -21.63 -9.29 -14.81
N LYS A 298 -21.26 -8.00 -14.83
CA LYS A 298 -20.21 -7.45 -15.69
C LYS A 298 -18.87 -7.32 -14.96
N LYS A 299 -18.79 -7.72 -13.69
CA LYS A 299 -17.55 -7.67 -12.91
C LYS A 299 -16.55 -8.67 -13.48
N LEU A 300 -15.36 -8.17 -13.89
CA LEU A 300 -14.24 -8.97 -14.37
C LEU A 300 -13.32 -9.40 -13.23
N GLY A 301 -13.14 -8.51 -12.23
CA GLY A 301 -12.27 -8.78 -11.11
C GLY A 301 -12.29 -7.64 -10.08
N GLN A 302 -11.55 -7.85 -9.01
CA GLN A 302 -11.34 -6.90 -7.94
C GLN A 302 -9.86 -6.92 -7.55
N GLY A 303 -9.21 -5.78 -7.56
CA GLY A 303 -7.86 -5.60 -7.06
C GLY A 303 -7.82 -4.64 -5.88
N GLY A 304 -6.65 -4.44 -5.28
CA GLY A 304 -6.46 -3.50 -4.16
C GLY A 304 -6.89 -2.06 -4.48
N PHE A 305 -6.99 -1.71 -5.75
CA PHE A 305 -7.28 -0.35 -6.22
C PHE A 305 -8.72 -0.16 -6.71
N GLY A 306 -9.55 -1.19 -6.72
CA GLY A 306 -10.95 -1.07 -7.10
C GLY A 306 -11.49 -2.25 -7.91
N LEU A 307 -12.69 -2.06 -8.42
CA LEU A 307 -13.45 -3.05 -9.19
C LEU A 307 -13.24 -2.81 -10.68
N VAL A 308 -13.11 -3.89 -11.46
CA VAL A 308 -13.01 -3.85 -12.93
C VAL A 308 -14.27 -4.46 -13.55
N TYR A 309 -14.85 -3.75 -14.51
CA TYR A 309 -16.07 -4.13 -15.17
C TYR A 309 -15.89 -4.23 -16.69
N LYS A 310 -16.50 -5.23 -17.32
CA LYS A 310 -16.64 -5.27 -18.76
C LYS A 310 -17.70 -4.25 -19.20
N GLY A 311 -17.38 -3.47 -20.22
CA GLY A 311 -18.30 -2.55 -20.87
C GLY A 311 -18.33 -2.75 -22.38
N ILE A 312 -19.39 -2.26 -23.01
CA ILE A 312 -19.52 -2.17 -24.47
C ILE A 312 -19.96 -0.74 -24.76
N LEU A 313 -19.15 -0.01 -25.53
CA LEU A 313 -19.46 1.34 -25.96
C LEU A 313 -20.52 1.32 -27.07
N ASP A 314 -21.10 2.49 -27.38
CA ASP A 314 -22.14 2.65 -28.39
C ASP A 314 -21.67 2.26 -29.81
N ASP A 315 -20.35 2.33 -30.06
CA ASP A 315 -19.71 1.87 -31.31
C ASP A 315 -19.45 0.35 -31.34
N GLY A 316 -19.91 -0.39 -30.34
CA GLY A 316 -19.72 -1.84 -30.21
C GLY A 316 -18.35 -2.24 -29.64
N LYS A 317 -17.49 -1.30 -29.29
CA LYS A 317 -16.15 -1.56 -28.79
C LYS A 317 -16.20 -2.13 -27.37
N GLU A 318 -15.59 -3.29 -27.15
CA GLU A 318 -15.43 -3.88 -25.81
C GLU A 318 -14.35 -3.15 -25.03
N ILE A 319 -14.65 -2.80 -23.79
CA ILE A 319 -13.76 -2.10 -22.86
C ILE A 319 -13.72 -2.76 -21.50
N ALA A 320 -12.63 -2.50 -20.75
CA ALA A 320 -12.54 -2.81 -19.32
C ALA A 320 -12.48 -1.50 -18.53
N VAL A 321 -13.41 -1.30 -17.60
CA VAL A 321 -13.51 -0.08 -16.77
C VAL A 321 -13.05 -0.40 -15.36
N LYS A 322 -11.87 0.13 -14.97
CA LYS A 322 -11.33 0.04 -13.60
C LYS A 322 -11.87 1.23 -12.80
N ARG A 323 -12.83 0.97 -11.91
CA ARG A 323 -13.44 1.97 -11.03
C ARG A 323 -12.72 1.98 -9.69
N LEU A 324 -12.12 3.10 -9.32
CA LEU A 324 -11.33 3.20 -8.11
C LEU A 324 -12.20 3.26 -6.87
N SER A 325 -11.71 2.69 -5.77
CA SER A 325 -12.35 2.76 -4.46
C SER A 325 -12.28 4.19 -3.91
N LYS A 326 -13.41 4.69 -3.39
CA LYS A 326 -13.52 6.04 -2.81
C LYS A 326 -12.77 6.19 -1.48
N ALA A 327 -12.43 5.08 -0.84
CA ALA A 327 -11.98 5.07 0.56
C ALA A 327 -10.46 5.32 0.73
N SER A 328 -9.65 5.27 -0.32
CA SER A 328 -8.19 5.36 -0.16
C SER A 328 -7.59 6.59 -0.85
N GLY A 329 -6.90 7.45 -0.09
CA GLY A 329 -6.05 8.52 -0.63
C GLY A 329 -4.96 7.97 -1.56
N GLN A 330 -4.50 6.74 -1.35
CA GLN A 330 -3.56 6.00 -2.18
C GLN A 330 -4.10 5.76 -3.60
N GLY A 331 -5.39 5.44 -3.75
CA GLY A 331 -6.00 5.20 -5.06
C GLY A 331 -5.94 6.42 -6.00
N LEU A 332 -5.94 7.65 -5.46
CA LEU A 332 -5.81 8.85 -6.28
C LEU A 332 -4.39 9.01 -6.84
N GLU A 333 -3.37 8.77 -6.02
CA GLU A 333 -1.97 8.87 -6.44
C GLU A 333 -1.67 7.86 -7.53
N GLU A 334 -2.12 6.62 -7.36
CA GLU A 334 -1.96 5.55 -8.34
C GLU A 334 -2.74 5.83 -9.62
N PHE A 335 -3.97 6.35 -9.53
CA PHE A 335 -4.74 6.78 -10.69
C PHE A 335 -4.00 7.81 -11.53
N VAL A 336 -3.48 8.86 -10.88
CA VAL A 336 -2.73 9.90 -11.57
C VAL A 336 -1.46 9.32 -12.19
N ASN A 337 -0.74 8.49 -11.43
CA ASN A 337 0.48 7.84 -11.90
C ASN A 337 0.21 6.94 -13.10
N GLU A 338 -0.84 6.11 -13.04
CA GLU A 338 -1.23 5.20 -14.12
C GLU A 338 -1.61 5.98 -15.38
N VAL A 339 -2.37 7.07 -15.26
CA VAL A 339 -2.69 7.97 -16.39
C VAL A 339 -1.43 8.58 -16.99
N VAL A 340 -0.53 9.09 -16.15
CA VAL A 340 0.70 9.77 -16.60
C VAL A 340 1.65 8.81 -17.31
N VAL A 341 1.80 7.61 -16.79
CA VAL A 341 2.73 6.62 -17.34
C VAL A 341 2.17 6.01 -18.60
N ILE A 342 0.98 5.37 -18.51
CA ILE A 342 0.46 4.54 -19.60
C ILE A 342 0.02 5.36 -20.84
N SER A 343 -0.38 6.63 -20.64
CA SER A 343 -0.77 7.51 -21.76
C SER A 343 0.35 7.79 -22.76
N LYS A 344 1.59 7.58 -22.34
CA LYS A 344 2.78 7.82 -23.16
C LYS A 344 3.35 6.55 -23.79
N LEU A 345 2.75 5.41 -23.48
CA LEU A 345 3.22 4.10 -23.88
C LEU A 345 2.31 3.49 -24.93
N GLN A 346 2.93 2.94 -25.97
CA GLN A 346 2.24 2.17 -26.99
C GLN A 346 3.12 1.01 -27.42
N HIS A 347 2.74 -0.19 -27.01
CA HIS A 347 3.44 -1.41 -27.35
C HIS A 347 2.47 -2.59 -27.38
N ARG A 348 2.68 -3.57 -28.26
CA ARG A 348 1.79 -4.73 -28.42
C ARG A 348 1.67 -5.59 -27.17
N ASN A 349 2.70 -5.63 -26.33
CA ASN A 349 2.74 -6.38 -25.08
C ASN A 349 2.45 -5.50 -23.84
N LEU A 350 1.84 -4.34 -24.01
CA LEU A 350 1.31 -3.50 -22.92
C LEU A 350 -0.18 -3.29 -23.12
N VAL A 351 -0.95 -3.28 -22.03
CA VAL A 351 -2.38 -2.99 -22.07
C VAL A 351 -2.60 -1.53 -22.47
N ARG A 352 -3.47 -1.31 -23.46
CA ARG A 352 -3.76 0.03 -23.97
C ARG A 352 -4.80 0.74 -23.11
N LEU A 353 -4.49 1.95 -22.69
CA LEU A 353 -5.43 2.87 -22.06
C LEU A 353 -6.17 3.64 -23.15
N PHE A 354 -7.51 3.56 -23.16
CA PHE A 354 -8.34 4.33 -24.10
C PHE A 354 -8.69 5.72 -23.57
N GLY A 355 -8.71 5.88 -22.25
CA GLY A 355 -9.01 7.15 -21.62
C GLY A 355 -9.36 7.01 -20.15
N CYS A 356 -9.87 8.08 -19.57
CA CYS A 356 -10.27 8.11 -18.18
C CYS A 356 -11.57 8.87 -17.96
N CYS A 357 -12.22 8.62 -16.83
CA CYS A 357 -13.35 9.39 -16.35
C CYS A 357 -13.00 10.01 -15.00
N VAL A 358 -13.22 11.32 -14.88
CA VAL A 358 -13.12 12.06 -13.61
C VAL A 358 -14.41 12.86 -13.47
N ASP A 359 -15.34 12.35 -12.66
CA ASP A 359 -16.63 13.01 -12.40
C ASP A 359 -16.87 13.03 -10.89
N ARG A 360 -16.75 14.22 -10.28
CA ARG A 360 -16.82 14.45 -8.82
C ARG A 360 -15.82 13.55 -8.07
N GLU A 361 -16.34 12.61 -7.28
CA GLU A 361 -15.55 11.64 -6.52
C GLU A 361 -15.21 10.37 -7.31
N GLU A 362 -15.88 10.14 -8.45
CA GLU A 362 -15.66 8.96 -9.28
C GLU A 362 -14.43 9.12 -10.16
N LYS A 363 -13.55 8.16 -10.11
CA LYS A 363 -12.34 8.07 -10.93
C LYS A 363 -12.28 6.69 -11.56
N MET A 364 -12.18 6.67 -12.88
CA MET A 364 -12.16 5.42 -13.64
C MET A 364 -11.14 5.48 -14.76
N LEU A 365 -10.51 4.35 -15.02
CA LEU A 365 -9.63 4.12 -16.14
C LEU A 365 -10.33 3.20 -17.13
N VAL A 366 -10.21 3.51 -18.41
CA VAL A 366 -10.87 2.75 -19.49
C VAL A 366 -9.79 2.11 -20.36
N TYR A 367 -9.73 0.80 -20.33
CA TYR A 367 -8.74 0.00 -21.04
C TYR A 367 -9.36 -0.83 -22.16
N GLU A 368 -8.52 -1.36 -23.03
CA GLU A 368 -8.88 -2.46 -23.91
C GLU A 368 -9.34 -3.68 -23.08
N TYR A 369 -10.34 -4.41 -23.59
CA TYR A 369 -10.85 -5.59 -22.92
C TYR A 369 -10.00 -6.83 -23.23
N MET A 370 -9.60 -7.55 -22.18
CA MET A 370 -8.82 -8.79 -22.27
C MET A 370 -9.71 -9.99 -21.95
N PRO A 371 -10.16 -10.77 -22.96
CA PRO A 371 -11.16 -11.83 -22.76
C PRO A 371 -10.61 -13.02 -21.96
N ASN A 372 -9.32 -13.29 -22.07
CA ASN A 372 -8.67 -14.39 -21.37
C ASN A 372 -8.17 -14.05 -19.97
N LYS A 373 -8.52 -12.82 -19.44
CA LYS A 373 -8.15 -12.39 -18.10
C LYS A 373 -6.63 -12.37 -17.90
N SER A 374 -6.19 -12.71 -16.69
CA SER A 374 -4.77 -12.69 -16.30
C SER A 374 -4.13 -14.08 -16.39
N LEU A 375 -2.83 -14.09 -16.61
CA LEU A 375 -2.00 -15.28 -16.79
C LEU A 375 -2.07 -16.23 -15.58
N ASP A 376 -2.17 -15.70 -14.36
CA ASP A 376 -2.28 -16.51 -13.14
C ASP A 376 -3.53 -17.42 -13.13
N SER A 377 -4.59 -16.99 -13.81
CA SER A 377 -5.82 -17.79 -13.96
C SER A 377 -5.65 -18.99 -14.89
N PHE A 378 -4.54 -19.07 -15.61
CA PHE A 378 -4.18 -20.20 -16.48
C PHE A 378 -3.09 -21.06 -15.86
N ILE A 379 -1.94 -20.47 -15.52
CA ILE A 379 -0.78 -21.25 -15.09
C ILE A 379 -0.95 -21.94 -13.74
N PHE A 380 -1.87 -21.46 -12.90
CA PHE A 380 -2.14 -22.03 -11.57
C PHE A 380 -3.47 -22.79 -11.48
N ASP A 381 -4.21 -22.90 -12.58
CA ASP A 381 -5.44 -23.69 -12.65
C ASP A 381 -5.13 -25.06 -13.28
N PRO A 382 -5.35 -26.20 -12.58
CA PRO A 382 -4.99 -27.52 -13.06
C PRO A 382 -5.63 -27.93 -14.39
N VAL A 383 -6.76 -27.32 -14.74
CA VAL A 383 -7.48 -27.60 -16.01
C VAL A 383 -6.96 -26.69 -17.11
N LYS A 384 -6.85 -25.39 -16.84
CA LYS A 384 -6.46 -24.40 -17.85
C LYS A 384 -4.99 -24.41 -18.19
N GLN A 385 -4.11 -24.82 -17.25
CA GLN A 385 -2.68 -24.94 -17.52
C GLN A 385 -2.39 -25.86 -18.74
N LYS A 386 -3.24 -26.86 -19.01
CA LYS A 386 -3.14 -27.77 -20.16
C LYS A 386 -3.40 -27.06 -21.50
N ILE A 387 -4.07 -25.92 -21.50
CA ILE A 387 -4.31 -25.09 -22.70
C ILE A 387 -3.01 -24.40 -23.15
N LEU A 388 -2.11 -24.13 -22.18
CA LEU A 388 -0.82 -23.50 -22.40
C LEU A 388 0.25 -24.56 -22.62
N ASP A 389 0.35 -25.07 -23.87
CA ASP A 389 1.48 -25.87 -24.34
C ASP A 389 2.80 -25.05 -24.26
N TRP A 390 3.93 -25.70 -24.49
CA TRP A 390 5.25 -25.02 -24.41
C TRP A 390 5.33 -23.83 -25.36
N LYS A 391 4.90 -23.97 -26.59
CA LYS A 391 4.94 -22.91 -27.59
C LYS A 391 4.20 -21.64 -27.14
N LYS A 392 3.02 -21.80 -26.55
CA LYS A 392 2.25 -20.68 -26.00
C LYS A 392 2.94 -20.06 -24.79
N ARG A 393 3.47 -20.90 -23.88
CA ARG A 393 4.23 -20.39 -22.72
C ARG A 393 5.47 -19.63 -23.16
N PHE A 394 6.19 -20.12 -24.14
CA PHE A 394 7.36 -19.44 -24.71
C PHE A 394 6.98 -18.09 -25.34
N ASN A 395 5.89 -18.05 -26.13
CA ASN A 395 5.39 -16.79 -26.68
C ASN A 395 4.99 -15.79 -25.58
N ILE A 396 4.44 -16.28 -24.47
CA ILE A 396 4.11 -15.45 -23.31
C ILE A 396 5.39 -14.92 -22.65
N ILE A 397 6.37 -15.77 -22.40
CA ILE A 397 7.69 -15.40 -21.85
C ILE A 397 8.35 -14.32 -22.71
N GLU A 398 8.41 -14.56 -24.01
CA GLU A 398 9.02 -13.65 -24.98
C GLU A 398 8.25 -12.32 -25.05
N GLY A 399 6.93 -12.36 -25.09
CA GLY A 399 6.10 -11.16 -25.14
C GLY A 399 6.26 -10.29 -23.88
N ILE A 400 6.32 -10.89 -22.69
CA ILE A 400 6.57 -10.17 -21.43
C ILE A 400 7.97 -9.52 -21.46
N SER A 401 9.01 -10.28 -21.89
CA SER A 401 10.38 -9.76 -21.96
C SER A 401 10.51 -8.57 -22.91
N ARG A 402 9.83 -8.61 -24.07
CA ARG A 402 9.79 -7.51 -25.04
C ARG A 402 9.03 -6.30 -24.48
N GLY A 403 7.90 -6.52 -23.78
CA GLY A 403 7.15 -5.46 -23.11
C GLY A 403 8.00 -4.75 -22.05
N LEU A 404 8.74 -5.51 -21.26
CA LEU A 404 9.62 -4.98 -20.21
C LEU A 404 10.86 -4.29 -20.80
N LEU A 405 11.46 -4.83 -21.87
CA LEU A 405 12.53 -4.18 -22.61
C LEU A 405 12.09 -2.81 -23.15
N TYR A 406 10.88 -2.75 -23.71
CA TYR A 406 10.32 -1.50 -24.18
C TYR A 406 10.19 -0.46 -23.04
N LEU A 407 9.73 -0.86 -21.86
CA LEU A 407 9.63 0.04 -20.69
C LEU A 407 10.99 0.56 -20.24
N HIS A 408 12.00 -0.31 -20.19
CA HIS A 408 13.33 0.01 -19.65
C HIS A 408 14.19 0.82 -20.62
N ARG A 409 14.06 0.60 -21.94
CA ARG A 409 15.00 1.10 -22.92
C ARG A 409 14.35 1.77 -24.13
N ASP A 410 13.40 1.08 -24.78
CA ASP A 410 12.96 1.45 -26.13
C ASP A 410 11.85 2.51 -26.09
N SER A 411 11.22 2.72 -24.94
CA SER A 411 10.27 3.80 -24.76
C SER A 411 10.99 5.15 -24.60
N ARG A 412 10.31 6.24 -24.99
CA ARG A 412 10.84 7.60 -24.82
C ARG A 412 11.20 7.94 -23.36
N LEU A 413 10.59 7.26 -22.40
CA LEU A 413 10.77 7.44 -20.97
C LEU A 413 11.22 6.11 -20.38
N ARG A 414 12.26 6.15 -19.56
CA ARG A 414 12.71 4.98 -18.82
C ARG A 414 11.75 4.73 -17.66
N ILE A 415 11.09 3.57 -17.68
CA ILE A 415 10.02 3.26 -16.75
C ILE A 415 10.32 1.95 -16.04
N ILE A 416 10.23 1.97 -14.70
CA ILE A 416 10.32 0.79 -13.85
C ILE A 416 8.91 0.46 -13.38
N HIS A 417 8.47 -0.78 -13.59
CA HIS A 417 7.09 -1.22 -13.32
C HIS A 417 6.80 -1.42 -11.84
N ARG A 418 7.72 -2.05 -11.11
CA ARG A 418 7.72 -2.30 -9.65
C ARG A 418 6.68 -3.30 -9.12
N ASP A 419 5.74 -3.77 -9.94
CA ASP A 419 4.74 -4.78 -9.55
C ASP A 419 4.48 -5.80 -10.67
N LEU A 420 5.55 -6.31 -11.29
CA LEU A 420 5.43 -7.37 -12.30
C LEU A 420 5.14 -8.71 -11.63
N LYS A 421 4.01 -9.32 -11.99
CA LYS A 421 3.56 -10.62 -11.49
C LYS A 421 2.54 -11.26 -12.43
N ALA A 422 2.24 -12.54 -12.25
CA ALA A 422 1.33 -13.28 -13.14
C ALA A 422 -0.08 -12.66 -13.25
N SER A 423 -0.62 -12.07 -12.17
CA SER A 423 -1.94 -11.44 -12.20
C SER A 423 -1.96 -10.07 -12.90
N ASN A 424 -0.79 -9.46 -13.13
CA ASN A 424 -0.66 -8.20 -13.86
C ASN A 424 -0.26 -8.41 -15.34
N VAL A 425 -0.17 -9.66 -15.81
CA VAL A 425 -0.05 -10.01 -17.22
C VAL A 425 -1.41 -10.48 -17.71
N LEU A 426 -2.04 -9.72 -18.59
CA LEU A 426 -3.33 -10.06 -19.18
C LEU A 426 -3.13 -10.73 -20.54
N LEU A 427 -4.08 -11.58 -20.93
CA LEU A 427 -4.04 -12.34 -22.18
C LEU A 427 -5.16 -11.86 -23.12
N ASP A 428 -4.78 -11.53 -24.36
CA ASP A 428 -5.73 -11.19 -25.41
C ASP A 428 -6.45 -12.45 -25.95
N ARG A 429 -7.24 -12.31 -27.02
CA ARG A 429 -8.01 -13.43 -27.62
C ARG A 429 -7.12 -14.57 -28.11
N GLU A 430 -5.95 -14.25 -28.60
CA GLU A 430 -4.94 -15.17 -29.15
C GLU A 430 -3.96 -15.66 -28.10
N LEU A 431 -4.18 -15.35 -26.81
CA LEU A 431 -3.30 -15.65 -25.67
C LEU A 431 -1.95 -14.91 -25.72
N ASN A 432 -1.85 -13.77 -26.46
CA ASN A 432 -0.66 -12.94 -26.37
C ASN A 432 -0.65 -12.16 -25.05
N PRO A 433 0.51 -12.02 -24.41
CA PRO A 433 0.62 -11.35 -23.12
C PRO A 433 0.65 -9.82 -23.27
N LYS A 434 -0.01 -9.13 -22.35
CA LYS A 434 0.04 -7.68 -22.19
C LYS A 434 0.24 -7.32 -20.72
N ILE A 435 1.33 -6.63 -20.43
CA ILE A 435 1.63 -6.11 -19.08
C ILE A 435 0.62 -5.01 -18.74
N SER A 436 0.07 -5.05 -17.54
CA SER A 436 -0.98 -4.14 -17.03
C SER A 436 -0.62 -3.61 -15.64
N ASP A 437 -1.40 -2.64 -15.16
CA ASP A 437 -1.32 -2.08 -13.79
C ASP A 437 -0.05 -1.25 -13.53
N PHE A 438 -0.02 -0.05 -14.09
CA PHE A 438 1.09 0.90 -13.97
C PHE A 438 0.93 1.88 -12.78
N GLY A 439 0.03 1.59 -11.85
CA GLY A 439 -0.24 2.44 -10.68
C GLY A 439 0.99 2.70 -9.82
N MET A 440 1.88 1.71 -9.73
CA MET A 440 3.13 1.79 -8.98
C MET A 440 4.36 2.10 -9.82
N ALA A 441 4.22 2.23 -11.15
CA ALA A 441 5.34 2.45 -12.05
C ALA A 441 6.03 3.80 -11.82
N ARG A 442 7.33 3.87 -12.08
CA ARG A 442 8.14 5.09 -11.91
C ARG A 442 8.87 5.46 -13.17
N ILE A 443 8.75 6.72 -13.55
CA ILE A 443 9.53 7.31 -14.65
C ILE A 443 10.86 7.79 -14.09
N PHE A 444 11.97 7.38 -14.71
CA PHE A 444 13.32 7.86 -14.37
C PHE A 444 13.73 9.03 -15.27
N GLY A 445 14.44 10.00 -14.68
CA GLY A 445 15.11 11.07 -15.42
C GLY A 445 16.33 10.55 -16.17
N GLY A 446 16.82 11.30 -17.18
CA GLY A 446 17.81 10.84 -18.15
C GLY A 446 19.12 10.28 -17.58
N ASN A 447 19.54 10.64 -16.37
CA ASN A 447 20.79 10.20 -15.74
C ASN A 447 20.59 9.32 -14.49
N GLU A 448 19.33 9.01 -14.13
CA GLU A 448 19.04 8.19 -12.96
C GLU A 448 19.09 6.70 -13.34
N ASN A 449 19.98 5.94 -12.72
CA ASN A 449 20.05 4.48 -12.90
C ASN A 449 19.37 3.73 -11.75
N GLN A 450 19.16 4.38 -10.62
CA GLN A 450 18.60 3.82 -9.39
C GLN A 450 17.89 4.92 -8.62
N ALA A 451 16.79 4.58 -7.94
CA ALA A 451 16.08 5.48 -7.05
C ALA A 451 15.76 4.79 -5.72
N ASN A 452 15.58 5.59 -4.68
CA ASN A 452 15.21 5.14 -3.35
C ASN A 452 13.80 5.59 -3.02
N THR A 453 13.06 4.73 -2.33
CA THR A 453 11.74 5.07 -1.79
C THR A 453 11.67 4.76 -0.30
N LYS A 454 11.06 5.67 0.46
CA LYS A 454 10.76 5.42 1.87
C LYS A 454 9.58 4.45 2.05
N ARG A 455 8.74 4.31 1.03
CA ARG A 455 7.58 3.41 1.04
C ARG A 455 7.81 2.31 0.03
N VAL A 456 8.11 1.11 0.52
CA VAL A 456 8.20 -0.10 -0.29
C VAL A 456 6.77 -0.57 -0.58
N VAL A 457 6.43 -0.65 -1.85
CA VAL A 457 5.12 -1.10 -2.34
C VAL A 457 5.31 -2.12 -3.45
N GLY A 458 4.42 -3.10 -3.53
CA GLY A 458 4.48 -4.18 -4.53
C GLY A 458 4.01 -5.49 -3.92
N THR A 459 4.30 -6.59 -4.60
CA THR A 459 3.84 -7.92 -4.20
C THR A 459 5.00 -8.72 -3.60
N TYR A 460 4.85 -9.10 -2.33
CA TYR A 460 5.82 -9.97 -1.67
C TYR A 460 6.08 -11.25 -2.50
N GLY A 461 7.33 -11.70 -2.53
CA GLY A 461 7.75 -12.85 -3.34
C GLY A 461 8.18 -12.51 -4.77
N TYR A 462 7.82 -11.34 -5.30
CA TYR A 462 8.31 -10.82 -6.59
C TYR A 462 9.28 -9.65 -6.43
N MET A 463 9.37 -9.09 -5.23
CA MET A 463 10.29 -7.99 -4.94
C MET A 463 11.72 -8.49 -4.88
N SER A 464 12.63 -7.74 -5.50
CA SER A 464 14.07 -8.00 -5.35
C SER A 464 14.57 -7.66 -3.94
N PRO A 465 15.68 -8.28 -3.46
CA PRO A 465 16.19 -8.07 -2.10
C PRO A 465 16.47 -6.60 -1.78
N GLU A 466 17.18 -5.91 -2.67
CA GLU A 466 17.52 -4.49 -2.50
C GLU A 466 16.29 -3.59 -2.45
N TYR A 467 15.23 -3.98 -3.17
CA TYR A 467 13.97 -3.23 -3.12
C TYR A 467 13.20 -3.52 -1.86
N ALA A 468 13.02 -4.80 -1.51
CA ALA A 468 12.28 -5.21 -0.32
C ALA A 468 12.92 -4.68 0.98
N MET A 469 14.26 -4.75 1.09
CA MET A 469 14.99 -4.42 2.31
C MET A 469 15.38 -2.94 2.41
N ARG A 470 15.70 -2.28 1.28
CA ARG A 470 16.29 -0.93 1.28
C ARG A 470 15.47 0.10 0.53
N GLY A 471 14.35 -0.31 -0.10
CA GLY A 471 13.57 0.56 -0.96
C GLY A 471 14.33 1.02 -2.23
N GLN A 472 15.46 0.38 -2.54
CA GLN A 472 16.27 0.69 -3.72
C GLN A 472 15.72 -0.05 -4.92
N PHE A 473 15.28 0.68 -5.94
CA PHE A 473 14.74 0.06 -7.14
C PHE A 473 15.38 0.60 -8.42
N SER A 474 15.48 -0.26 -9.39
CA SER A 474 16.05 0.00 -10.71
C SER A 474 15.41 -0.95 -11.74
N GLU A 475 15.85 -0.89 -12.99
CA GLU A 475 15.46 -1.91 -13.99
C GLU A 475 15.77 -3.34 -13.52
N LYS A 476 16.81 -3.51 -12.68
CA LYS A 476 17.21 -4.83 -12.16
C LYS A 476 16.22 -5.39 -11.15
N SER A 477 15.40 -4.53 -10.52
CA SER A 477 14.31 -4.98 -9.66
C SER A 477 13.18 -5.61 -10.46
N ASP A 478 12.83 -5.03 -11.63
CA ASP A 478 11.85 -5.62 -12.54
C ASP A 478 12.39 -6.90 -13.20
N VAL A 479 13.70 -6.95 -13.48
CA VAL A 479 14.36 -8.18 -13.98
C VAL A 479 14.22 -9.31 -12.98
N PHE A 480 14.38 -9.04 -11.68
CA PHE A 480 14.15 -10.04 -10.63
C PHE A 480 12.70 -10.54 -10.65
N SER A 481 11.73 -9.63 -10.68
CA SER A 481 10.31 -9.98 -10.74
C SER A 481 9.99 -10.80 -12.01
N TYR A 482 10.61 -10.47 -13.14
CA TYR A 482 10.51 -11.23 -14.37
C TYR A 482 11.08 -12.65 -14.23
N GLY A 483 12.23 -12.80 -13.56
CA GLY A 483 12.82 -14.11 -13.31
C GLY A 483 11.92 -15.01 -12.46
N VAL A 484 11.31 -14.46 -11.40
CA VAL A 484 10.31 -15.19 -10.59
C VAL A 484 9.13 -15.63 -11.47
N LEU A 485 8.57 -14.70 -12.25
CA LEU A 485 7.44 -14.98 -13.14
C LEU A 485 7.79 -16.02 -14.21
N LEU A 486 8.99 -15.97 -14.76
CA LEU A 486 9.48 -16.95 -15.72
C LEU A 486 9.50 -18.37 -15.14
N LEU A 487 10.02 -18.51 -13.92
CA LEU A 487 10.05 -19.81 -13.23
C LEU A 487 8.63 -20.28 -12.85
N GLU A 488 7.70 -19.39 -12.52
CA GLU A 488 6.29 -19.74 -12.32
C GLU A 488 5.62 -20.25 -13.61
N ILE A 489 5.90 -19.60 -14.77
CA ILE A 489 5.35 -20.01 -16.07
C ILE A 489 5.84 -21.41 -16.46
N ILE A 490 7.12 -21.71 -16.21
CA ILE A 490 7.71 -23.00 -16.54
C ILE A 490 7.19 -24.11 -15.62
N SER A 491 7.13 -23.81 -14.30
CA SER A 491 6.81 -24.81 -13.29
C SER A 491 5.30 -25.02 -13.06
N GLY A 492 4.47 -24.06 -13.47
CA GLY A 492 3.05 -24.05 -13.12
C GLY A 492 2.78 -23.89 -11.62
N ARG A 493 3.74 -23.42 -10.84
CA ARG A 493 3.69 -23.32 -9.38
C ARG A 493 3.81 -21.88 -8.92
N ARG A 494 3.02 -21.50 -7.91
CA ARG A 494 3.09 -20.15 -7.31
C ARG A 494 4.32 -20.03 -6.43
N ASN A 495 5.09 -18.96 -6.58
CA ASN A 495 6.25 -18.71 -5.74
C ASN A 495 5.88 -18.57 -4.25
N ILE A 496 4.84 -17.78 -3.93
CA ILE A 496 4.47 -17.44 -2.54
C ILE A 496 3.85 -18.62 -1.80
N SER A 497 3.08 -19.47 -2.49
CA SER A 497 2.34 -20.58 -1.88
C SER A 497 3.00 -21.94 -2.11
N PHE A 498 4.20 -21.92 -2.67
CA PHE A 498 4.90 -23.16 -2.94
C PHE A 498 5.69 -23.60 -1.71
N HIS A 499 5.31 -24.76 -1.16
CA HIS A 499 6.03 -25.45 -0.11
C HIS A 499 6.32 -26.87 -0.61
N ASN A 500 7.55 -27.27 -0.54
CA ASN A 500 7.98 -28.64 -0.80
C ASN A 500 8.27 -29.38 0.52
N LYS A 501 8.71 -30.64 0.43
CA LYS A 501 9.08 -31.44 1.60
C LYS A 501 10.22 -30.83 2.44
N ASP A 502 11.02 -29.96 1.84
CA ASP A 502 12.17 -29.30 2.48
C ASP A 502 11.85 -27.84 2.88
N ASP A 503 10.58 -27.44 2.83
CA ASP A 503 10.07 -26.08 3.14
C ASP A 503 10.73 -24.94 2.33
N LEU A 504 11.29 -25.27 1.17
CA LEU A 504 11.87 -24.29 0.26
C LEU A 504 10.78 -23.64 -0.59
N GLY A 505 10.84 -22.32 -0.77
CA GLY A 505 10.07 -21.61 -1.79
C GLY A 505 10.46 -22.02 -3.21
N LEU A 506 9.73 -21.57 -4.23
CA LEU A 506 9.97 -21.93 -5.63
C LEU A 506 11.41 -21.67 -6.07
N LEU A 507 12.01 -20.54 -5.66
CA LEU A 507 13.39 -20.17 -6.02
C LEU A 507 14.40 -21.11 -5.39
N GLY A 508 14.23 -21.43 -4.11
CA GLY A 508 15.08 -22.39 -3.41
C GLY A 508 14.97 -23.79 -3.98
N TYR A 509 13.77 -24.21 -4.34
CA TYR A 509 13.53 -25.51 -4.97
C TYR A 509 14.16 -25.58 -6.37
N ALA A 510 14.00 -24.55 -7.20
CA ALA A 510 14.62 -24.49 -8.52
C ALA A 510 16.16 -24.52 -8.43
N TRP A 511 16.73 -23.80 -7.45
CA TRP A 511 18.17 -23.79 -7.19
C TRP A 511 18.70 -25.16 -6.74
N LYS A 512 17.97 -25.83 -5.83
CA LYS A 512 18.29 -27.19 -5.39
C LYS A 512 18.36 -28.15 -6.58
N LEU A 513 17.28 -28.17 -7.39
CA LEU A 513 17.21 -29.03 -8.57
C LEU A 513 18.31 -28.73 -9.60
N TRP A 514 18.68 -27.44 -9.77
CA TRP A 514 19.77 -27.02 -10.64
C TRP A 514 21.11 -27.63 -10.19
N ASN A 515 21.44 -27.53 -8.92
CA ASN A 515 22.69 -28.06 -8.35
C ASN A 515 22.75 -29.59 -8.35
N GLU A 516 21.62 -30.26 -8.21
CA GLU A 516 21.50 -31.72 -8.26
C GLU A 516 21.52 -32.28 -9.70
N GLY A 517 21.51 -31.40 -10.72
CA GLY A 517 21.39 -31.83 -12.12
C GLY A 517 20.00 -32.34 -12.51
N ASN A 518 19.02 -32.18 -11.63
CA ASN A 518 17.64 -32.70 -11.77
C ASN A 518 16.63 -31.61 -12.16
N ILE A 519 17.05 -30.59 -12.87
CA ILE A 519 16.24 -29.38 -13.14
C ILE A 519 14.94 -29.65 -13.89
N TRP A 520 14.85 -30.75 -14.63
CA TRP A 520 13.64 -31.19 -15.33
C TRP A 520 12.45 -31.46 -14.41
N ASN A 521 12.69 -31.79 -13.14
CA ASN A 521 11.65 -31.97 -12.13
C ASN A 521 10.95 -30.63 -11.77
N LEU A 522 11.50 -29.51 -12.19
CA LEU A 522 10.86 -28.21 -12.06
C LEU A 522 9.73 -28.01 -13.07
N VAL A 523 9.87 -28.59 -14.27
CA VAL A 523 8.98 -28.36 -15.41
C VAL A 523 7.58 -28.90 -15.13
N ASP A 524 6.57 -28.12 -15.50
CA ASP A 524 5.17 -28.51 -15.38
C ASP A 524 4.88 -29.77 -16.19
N LYS A 525 4.20 -30.73 -15.58
CA LYS A 525 3.82 -31.99 -16.24
C LYS A 525 3.00 -31.78 -17.51
N ALA A 526 2.17 -30.73 -17.54
CA ALA A 526 1.39 -30.38 -18.73
C ALA A 526 2.28 -30.03 -19.94
N ILE A 527 3.53 -29.59 -19.71
CA ILE A 527 4.52 -29.36 -20.77
C ILE A 527 5.21 -30.68 -21.12
N SER A 528 5.68 -31.43 -20.10
CA SER A 528 6.50 -32.64 -20.31
C SER A 528 5.75 -33.78 -20.97
N GLU A 529 4.44 -33.90 -20.76
CA GLU A 529 3.60 -34.96 -21.34
C GLU A 529 3.19 -34.67 -22.81
N SER A 530 3.25 -33.40 -23.23
CA SER A 530 2.72 -33.01 -24.54
C SER A 530 3.76 -33.03 -25.67
N GLU A 531 5.08 -32.98 -25.38
CA GLU A 531 6.09 -32.79 -26.42
C GLU A 531 7.47 -33.36 -26.03
N SER A 532 7.83 -34.52 -26.57
CA SER A 532 9.20 -35.05 -26.54
C SER A 532 10.03 -34.58 -27.78
N ASN A 533 10.13 -33.24 -27.98
CA ASN A 533 10.93 -32.70 -29.06
C ASN A 533 12.22 -32.08 -28.49
N SER A 534 13.38 -32.56 -28.95
CA SER A 534 14.71 -32.12 -28.48
C SER A 534 14.96 -30.60 -28.61
N LYS A 535 14.24 -29.92 -29.51
CA LYS A 535 14.30 -28.47 -29.69
C LYS A 535 13.64 -27.76 -28.50
N ASN A 536 12.49 -28.23 -28.07
CA ASN A 536 11.75 -27.65 -26.96
C ASN A 536 12.50 -27.87 -25.64
N GLU A 537 13.15 -28.99 -25.45
CA GLU A 537 13.99 -29.25 -24.27
C GLU A 537 15.12 -28.22 -24.14
N LYS A 538 15.86 -27.94 -25.21
CA LYS A 538 16.93 -26.92 -25.21
C LYS A 538 16.36 -25.53 -24.90
N GLU A 539 15.20 -25.20 -25.41
CA GLU A 539 14.54 -23.93 -25.20
C GLU A 539 14.04 -23.80 -23.74
N ILE A 540 13.42 -24.86 -23.17
CA ILE A 540 13.00 -24.91 -21.76
C ILE A 540 14.21 -24.75 -20.84
N TRP A 541 15.29 -25.53 -21.10
CA TRP A 541 16.53 -25.44 -20.31
C TRP A 541 17.10 -24.01 -20.33
N ARG A 542 17.12 -23.39 -21.49
CA ARG A 542 17.54 -22.00 -21.66
C ARG A 542 16.69 -21.04 -20.84
N CYS A 543 15.37 -21.18 -20.90
CA CYS A 543 14.45 -20.35 -20.12
C CYS A 543 14.67 -20.51 -18.62
N ILE A 544 14.91 -21.74 -18.13
CA ILE A 544 15.22 -21.97 -16.70
C ILE A 544 16.53 -21.27 -16.32
N ASN A 545 17.59 -21.43 -17.14
CA ASN A 545 18.87 -20.76 -16.88
C ASN A 545 18.70 -19.24 -16.83
N VAL A 546 18.01 -18.65 -17.80
CA VAL A 546 17.70 -17.20 -17.83
C VAL A 546 16.90 -16.79 -16.60
N GLY A 547 15.92 -17.59 -16.18
CA GLY A 547 15.16 -17.36 -14.96
C GLY A 547 16.05 -17.28 -13.72
N LEU A 548 16.94 -18.25 -13.54
CA LEU A 548 17.91 -18.29 -12.44
C LEU A 548 18.90 -17.11 -12.48
N LEU A 549 19.35 -16.71 -13.68
CA LEU A 549 20.19 -15.51 -13.83
C LEU A 549 19.45 -14.22 -13.47
N CYS A 550 18.16 -14.13 -13.73
CA CYS A 550 17.35 -12.97 -13.39
C CYS A 550 17.09 -12.82 -11.88
N VAL A 551 17.05 -13.92 -11.11
CA VAL A 551 16.78 -13.92 -9.67
C VAL A 551 18.03 -13.93 -8.79
N GLN A 552 19.20 -13.59 -9.34
CA GLN A 552 20.44 -13.47 -8.58
C GLN A 552 20.29 -12.48 -7.42
N GLU A 553 20.99 -12.75 -6.31
CA GLU A 553 20.93 -11.93 -5.10
C GLU A 553 21.31 -10.48 -5.37
N TYR A 554 22.47 -10.26 -6.00
CA TYR A 554 22.97 -8.91 -6.28
C TYR A 554 22.44 -8.39 -7.63
N ALA A 555 21.92 -7.16 -7.62
CA ALA A 555 21.36 -6.51 -8.81
C ALA A 555 22.34 -6.48 -10.01
N ASN A 556 23.64 -6.29 -9.73
CA ASN A 556 24.69 -6.24 -10.77
C ASN A 556 24.92 -7.60 -11.46
N ASP A 557 24.66 -8.70 -10.79
CA ASP A 557 24.81 -10.04 -11.38
C ASP A 557 23.66 -10.40 -12.33
N ARG A 558 22.51 -9.71 -12.18
CA ARG A 558 21.34 -9.93 -13.06
C ARG A 558 21.59 -9.32 -14.45
N PRO A 559 21.15 -9.97 -15.52
CA PRO A 559 21.22 -9.40 -16.87
C PRO A 559 20.34 -8.15 -17.01
N THR A 560 20.51 -7.39 -18.07
CA THR A 560 19.51 -6.39 -18.50
C THR A 560 18.41 -7.06 -19.31
N MET A 561 17.23 -6.42 -19.48
CA MET A 561 16.18 -7.00 -20.34
C MET A 561 16.61 -7.16 -21.79
N SER A 562 17.48 -6.29 -22.30
CA SER A 562 18.08 -6.46 -23.63
C SER A 562 18.88 -7.77 -23.73
N THR A 563 19.69 -8.06 -22.71
CA THR A 563 20.45 -9.31 -22.63
C THR A 563 19.52 -10.52 -22.49
N VAL A 564 18.47 -10.40 -21.67
CA VAL A 564 17.44 -11.45 -21.48
C VAL A 564 16.79 -11.82 -22.81
N VAL A 565 16.31 -10.82 -23.58
CA VAL A 565 15.69 -11.04 -24.89
C VAL A 565 16.69 -11.71 -25.86
N SER A 566 17.94 -11.27 -25.87
CA SER A 566 18.99 -11.92 -26.67
C SER A 566 19.22 -13.36 -26.26
N MET A 567 19.33 -13.66 -24.97
CA MET A 567 19.49 -15.01 -24.43
C MET A 567 18.33 -15.94 -24.79
N LEU A 568 17.08 -15.46 -24.72
CA LEU A 568 15.91 -16.25 -25.08
C LEU A 568 15.86 -16.63 -26.55
N ASN A 569 16.29 -15.72 -27.43
CA ASN A 569 16.23 -15.90 -28.90
C ASN A 569 17.51 -16.44 -29.54
N SER A 570 18.61 -16.54 -28.78
CA SER A 570 19.87 -17.03 -29.32
C SER A 570 19.92 -18.56 -29.34
N GLU A 571 20.54 -19.12 -30.38
CA GLU A 571 20.92 -20.54 -30.39
C GLU A 571 22.24 -20.81 -29.64
N ILE A 572 22.76 -19.80 -28.89
CA ILE A 572 24.01 -19.88 -28.14
C ILE A 572 23.87 -20.93 -27.05
N SER A 573 24.70 -21.95 -27.12
CA SER A 573 24.73 -23.07 -26.16
C SER A 573 25.41 -22.71 -24.83
N ASP A 574 26.13 -21.59 -24.77
CA ASP A 574 26.99 -21.24 -23.62
C ASP A 574 26.47 -19.99 -22.88
N LEU A 575 25.42 -20.21 -22.05
CA LEU A 575 24.96 -19.20 -21.13
C LEU A 575 25.81 -19.23 -19.85
N LYS A 576 25.96 -18.06 -19.21
CA LYS A 576 26.64 -17.98 -17.92
C LYS A 576 26.00 -18.94 -16.91
N THR A 577 26.80 -19.59 -16.09
CA THR A 577 26.31 -20.40 -14.99
C THR A 577 25.68 -19.50 -13.93
N PRO A 578 24.42 -19.76 -13.52
CA PRO A 578 23.79 -19.00 -12.44
C PRO A 578 24.54 -19.18 -11.11
N LYS A 579 24.61 -18.12 -10.32
CA LYS A 579 25.00 -18.18 -8.91
C LYS A 579 23.75 -18.42 -8.05
N GLN A 580 23.93 -18.59 -6.74
CA GLN A 580 22.82 -18.79 -5.81
C GLN A 580 21.81 -17.62 -5.90
N PRO A 581 20.54 -17.91 -6.14
CA PRO A 581 19.47 -16.90 -6.12
C PRO A 581 19.22 -16.34 -4.71
N ALA A 582 18.59 -15.18 -4.65
CA ALA A 582 18.06 -14.64 -3.40
C ALA A 582 16.94 -15.53 -2.83
N PHE A 583 16.74 -15.46 -1.51
CA PHE A 583 15.64 -16.15 -0.80
C PHE A 583 15.62 -17.67 -0.99
N THR A 584 16.79 -18.30 -1.11
CA THR A 584 16.94 -19.76 -1.29
C THR A 584 16.98 -20.54 0.02
N GLN A 585 17.19 -19.88 1.16
CA GLN A 585 17.14 -20.51 2.46
C GLN A 585 15.69 -20.64 2.93
N ALA A 586 15.36 -21.80 3.52
CA ALA A 586 14.09 -21.95 4.21
C ALA A 586 13.97 -20.86 5.28
N PRO A 587 12.83 -20.16 5.41
CA PRO A 587 12.62 -19.39 6.62
C PRO A 587 12.80 -20.37 7.79
N LEU A 588 13.59 -20.00 8.77
CA LEU A 588 13.74 -20.78 10.01
C LEU A 588 12.34 -20.88 10.65
N ILE A 589 11.59 -21.87 10.23
CA ILE A 589 10.33 -22.24 10.88
C ILE A 589 10.76 -22.93 12.16
N ILE A 590 10.61 -22.24 13.27
CA ILE A 590 10.61 -22.83 14.59
C ILE A 590 9.48 -23.84 14.59
N GLN A 591 9.85 -25.14 14.52
CA GLN A 591 8.91 -26.24 14.71
C GLN A 591 8.28 -26.13 16.10
N ASP A 592 6.98 -26.40 16.12
CA ASP A 592 6.12 -26.66 17.25
C ASP A 592 5.63 -25.51 18.13
N VAL A 593 4.47 -24.98 17.74
CA VAL A 593 3.36 -24.90 18.70
C VAL A 593 2.07 -25.33 18.00
N LYS A 594 1.66 -26.56 18.19
CA LYS A 594 0.25 -26.96 18.12
C LYS A 594 -0.49 -26.19 19.21
N ASN A 595 -1.56 -25.49 18.79
CA ASN A 595 -2.51 -24.79 19.64
C ASN A 595 -2.02 -23.44 20.20
N THR A 596 -2.19 -22.42 19.41
CA THR A 596 -2.86 -21.16 19.81
C THR A 596 -2.94 -20.24 18.59
N ASP A 597 -4.04 -19.57 18.47
CA ASP A 597 -4.50 -18.74 17.37
C ASP A 597 -3.41 -17.88 16.70
N SER A 598 -3.32 -17.97 15.38
CA SER A 598 -2.37 -17.26 14.53
C SER A 598 -2.60 -15.76 14.64
N ILE A 599 -1.69 -15.08 15.30
CA ILE A 599 -1.54 -13.64 15.26
C ILE A 599 -0.53 -13.35 14.16
N ASN A 600 -0.98 -13.32 12.93
CA ASN A 600 -0.38 -12.63 11.77
C ASN A 600 -1.12 -13.08 10.51
N ASP A 601 -2.41 -12.80 10.47
CA ASP A 601 -3.13 -12.76 9.21
C ASP A 601 -2.76 -11.43 8.52
N VAL A 602 -1.59 -11.42 7.90
CA VAL A 602 -1.36 -10.52 6.78
C VAL A 602 -2.45 -10.90 5.79
N THR A 603 -3.39 -10.03 5.58
CA THR A 603 -4.51 -10.22 4.66
C THR A 603 -3.93 -10.50 3.30
N LEU A 604 -3.66 -11.77 3.03
CA LEU A 604 -3.46 -12.29 1.69
C LEU A 604 -4.80 -12.09 1.00
N THR A 605 -4.98 -10.94 0.36
CA THR A 605 -6.05 -10.77 -0.60
C THR A 605 -5.92 -11.95 -1.55
N LYS A 606 -6.86 -12.90 -1.46
CA LYS A 606 -7.04 -13.91 -2.50
C LYS A 606 -7.19 -13.14 -3.79
N VAL A 607 -6.12 -13.05 -4.55
CA VAL A 607 -6.10 -12.43 -5.86
C VAL A 607 -6.82 -13.42 -6.77
N ASN A 608 -8.13 -13.30 -6.85
CA ASN A 608 -8.87 -13.91 -7.95
C ASN A 608 -8.43 -13.17 -9.21
N GLY A 609 -7.96 -13.91 -10.21
CA GLY A 609 -7.50 -13.34 -11.48
C GLY A 609 -8.51 -12.33 -12.04
N ARG A 610 -8.00 -11.29 -12.65
CA ARG A 610 -8.77 -10.22 -13.31
C ARG A 610 -9.45 -10.72 -14.58
#